data_6e3b170a30b273a3360d270576941371
#
_entry.id   6e3b170a30b273a3360d270576941371
#
_cell.length_a   1.000
_cell.length_b   1.000
_cell.length_c   1.000
_cell.angle_alpha   90.00
_cell.angle_beta   90.00
_cell.angle_gamma   90.00
#
_symmetry.space_group_name_H-M   'P 1'
#
loop_
_entity.id
_entity.type
_entity.pdbx_description
1 polymer ?
#
loop_
_entity_poly.entity_id
_entity_poly.type
_entity_poly.pdbx_seq_one_letter_code
_entity_poly.pdbx_strand_id
1 'polypeptide(L)'
;MRLLAAIVLWLFYFYPIVYYGIDRKITEKGAITSMHELGVVFHKIDDLKEVAVNNEISEITKVVLELGEVSTVIDSYLTDCWKWAVKKEDLLKNSELVIEKINAVTYCEDCKAEYETVKYGKICPECGSTHTYLLQGSEFNIKEIEAC
;
A
#
# COMPACT_ATOMS: atom_id res chain seq x y z
N MET A 1 23.83 -30.97 37.63
CA MET A 1 22.56 -30.40 37.18
C MET A 1 22.46 -28.92 37.50
N ARG A 2 23.25 -28.06 36.84
CA ARG A 2 23.19 -26.58 37.00
C ARG A 2 23.82 -25.91 35.79
N LEU A 3 23.33 -26.16 34.58
CA LEU A 3 23.85 -25.50 33.35
C LEU A 3 22.78 -25.26 32.24
N LEU A 4 21.51 -25.45 32.55
CA LEU A 4 20.41 -25.26 31.56
C LEU A 4 19.53 -24.02 31.84
N ALA A 5 19.77 -23.25 32.91
CA ALA A 5 18.96 -22.09 33.23
C ALA A 5 19.50 -20.76 32.66
N ALA A 6 20.72 -20.73 32.13
CA ALA A 6 21.37 -19.48 31.66
C ALA A 6 21.09 -19.17 30.15
N ILE A 7 20.64 -20.12 29.36
CA ILE A 7 20.46 -19.95 27.90
C ILE A 7 19.08 -19.38 27.58
N VAL A 8 18.06 -19.61 28.43
CA VAL A 8 16.69 -19.12 28.17
C VAL A 8 16.53 -17.62 28.48
N LEU A 9 17.38 -17.08 29.40
CA LEU A 9 17.35 -15.66 29.77
C LEU A 9 18.05 -14.74 28.75
N TRP A 10 18.88 -15.28 27.86
CA TRP A 10 19.63 -14.49 26.89
C TRP A 10 18.80 -14.22 25.60
N LEU A 11 17.79 -15.05 25.31
CA LEU A 11 16.88 -14.86 24.16
C LEU A 11 15.78 -13.84 24.41
N PHE A 12 15.49 -13.48 25.68
CA PHE A 12 14.48 -12.44 26.00
C PHE A 12 15.06 -11.02 26.14
N TYR A 13 16.38 -10.84 26.17
CA TYR A 13 17.00 -9.53 26.38
C TYR A 13 17.52 -8.85 25.10
N PHE A 14 17.54 -9.54 23.96
CA PHE A 14 18.05 -9.00 22.68
C PHE A 14 16.97 -8.66 21.65
N TYR A 15 15.66 -8.80 21.96
CA TYR A 15 14.59 -8.55 21.01
C TYR A 15 13.88 -7.18 21.09
N PRO A 16 14.25 -6.20 21.95
CA PRO A 16 13.54 -4.91 21.94
C PRO A 16 14.30 -3.74 21.29
N ILE A 17 15.40 -3.95 20.55
CA ILE A 17 16.21 -2.79 20.07
C ILE A 17 15.96 -2.41 18.61
N VAL A 18 15.16 -3.15 17.86
CA VAL A 18 14.85 -2.80 16.45
C VAL A 18 13.59 -1.92 16.28
N TYR A 19 12.84 -1.65 17.36
CA TYR A 19 11.59 -0.87 17.29
C TYR A 19 11.69 0.58 17.76
N TYR A 20 12.88 1.11 18.06
CA TYR A 20 13.06 2.48 18.57
C TYR A 20 13.72 3.38 17.52
N GLY A 21 12.93 3.79 16.51
CA GLY A 21 13.38 4.76 15.49
C GLY A 21 12.24 5.41 14.72
N ILE A 22 10.99 5.20 15.15
CA ILE A 22 9.84 5.90 14.56
C ILE A 22 9.57 7.14 15.41
N ASP A 23 9.73 8.28 14.78
CA ASP A 23 9.60 9.63 15.36
C ASP A 23 8.28 9.79 16.13
N ARG A 24 8.34 10.29 17.38
CA ARG A 24 7.26 10.42 18.37
C ARG A 24 6.20 11.47 18.01
N LYS A 25 5.87 11.68 16.74
CA LYS A 25 4.86 12.67 16.32
C LYS A 25 3.61 12.10 15.64
N ILE A 26 3.45 10.78 15.63
CA ILE A 26 2.25 10.18 15.07
C ILE A 26 1.26 9.95 16.22
N THR A 27 0.12 10.61 16.19
CA THR A 27 -1.02 10.34 17.09
C THR A 27 -1.45 8.88 16.91
N GLU A 28 -1.97 8.21 17.96
CA GLU A 28 -2.30 6.77 17.94
C GLU A 28 -3.12 6.33 16.71
N LYS A 29 -4.03 7.18 16.23
CA LYS A 29 -4.80 6.93 14.99
C LYS A 29 -3.93 6.93 13.74
N GLY A 30 -2.97 7.84 13.62
CA GLY A 30 -2.04 7.92 12.49
C GLY A 30 -1.03 6.78 12.47
N ALA A 31 -0.64 6.24 13.63
CA ALA A 31 0.29 5.12 13.69
C ALA A 31 -0.31 3.81 13.15
N ILE A 32 -1.58 3.53 13.45
CA ILE A 32 -2.27 2.32 12.95
C ILE A 32 -2.44 2.39 11.44
N THR A 33 -2.83 3.55 10.90
CA THR A 33 -3.01 3.76 9.46
C THR A 33 -1.67 3.62 8.73
N SER A 34 -0.60 4.27 9.20
CA SER A 34 0.71 4.19 8.56
C SER A 34 1.33 2.77 8.59
N MET A 35 0.96 1.92 9.53
CA MET A 35 1.37 0.52 9.55
C MET A 35 0.70 -0.30 8.45
N HIS A 36 -0.55 0.03 8.08
CA HIS A 36 -1.25 -0.61 6.98
C HIS A 36 -0.58 -0.25 5.65
N GLU A 37 -0.36 1.04 5.37
CA GLU A 37 0.30 1.50 4.15
C GLU A 37 1.73 0.97 4.03
N LEU A 38 2.45 0.87 5.14
CA LEU A 38 3.80 0.29 5.13
C LEU A 38 3.78 -1.19 4.71
N GLY A 39 2.84 -1.98 5.22
CA GLY A 39 2.65 -3.38 4.80
C GLY A 39 2.34 -3.50 3.31
N VAL A 40 1.47 -2.63 2.81
CA VAL A 40 1.11 -2.58 1.38
C VAL A 40 2.31 -2.19 0.52
N VAL A 41 3.13 -1.23 0.95
CA VAL A 41 4.36 -0.82 0.26
C VAL A 41 5.36 -1.98 0.18
N PHE A 42 5.60 -2.70 1.27
CA PHE A 42 6.52 -3.84 1.24
C PHE A 42 6.05 -4.93 0.29
N HIS A 43 4.75 -5.20 0.24
CA HIS A 43 4.20 -6.16 -0.72
C HIS A 43 4.49 -5.73 -2.17
N LYS A 44 4.31 -4.43 -2.49
CA LYS A 44 4.62 -3.90 -3.82
C LYS A 44 6.12 -3.91 -4.14
N ILE A 45 6.97 -3.69 -3.15
CA ILE A 45 8.43 -3.83 -3.32
C ILE A 45 8.81 -5.28 -3.64
N ASP A 46 8.18 -6.25 -2.99
CA ASP A 46 8.44 -7.67 -3.27
C ASP A 46 7.95 -8.07 -4.67
N ASP A 47 6.77 -7.59 -5.11
CA ASP A 47 6.28 -7.76 -6.49
C ASP A 47 7.32 -7.20 -7.51
N LEU A 48 7.86 -6.00 -7.24
CA LEU A 48 8.87 -5.36 -8.11
C LEU A 48 10.20 -6.11 -8.13
N LYS A 49 10.63 -6.70 -7.02
CA LYS A 49 11.83 -7.55 -6.96
C LYS A 49 11.64 -8.81 -7.81
N GLU A 50 10.47 -9.43 -7.75
CA GLU A 50 10.16 -10.60 -8.57
C GLU A 50 10.19 -10.24 -10.07
N VAL A 51 9.58 -9.12 -10.46
CA VAL A 51 9.63 -8.60 -11.84
C VAL A 51 11.07 -8.33 -12.26
N ALA A 52 11.88 -7.71 -11.40
CA ALA A 52 13.27 -7.39 -11.70
C ALA A 52 14.13 -8.64 -11.93
N VAL A 53 13.98 -9.67 -11.10
CA VAL A 53 14.70 -10.95 -11.26
C VAL A 53 14.30 -11.63 -12.57
N ASN A 54 13.00 -11.66 -12.90
CA ASN A 54 12.50 -12.34 -14.10
C ASN A 54 12.88 -11.64 -15.40
N ASN A 55 13.22 -10.35 -15.36
CA ASN A 55 13.55 -9.52 -16.52
C ASN A 55 14.99 -9.01 -16.52
N GLU A 56 15.85 -9.47 -15.61
CA GLU A 56 17.26 -9.07 -15.48
C GLU A 56 17.44 -7.55 -15.29
N ILE A 57 16.50 -6.91 -14.58
CA ILE A 57 16.51 -5.47 -14.29
C ILE A 57 17.47 -5.21 -13.12
N SER A 58 18.39 -4.25 -13.31
CA SER A 58 19.38 -3.86 -12.30
C SER A 58 18.96 -2.66 -11.45
N GLU A 59 18.15 -1.75 -12.00
CA GLU A 59 17.67 -0.56 -11.31
C GLU A 59 16.28 -0.18 -11.84
N ILE A 60 15.38 0.22 -10.93
CA ILE A 60 14.07 0.79 -11.26
C ILE A 60 14.13 2.28 -10.92
N THR A 61 13.90 3.14 -11.90
CA THR A 61 13.99 4.60 -11.77
C THR A 61 12.64 5.26 -11.53
N LYS A 62 11.54 4.60 -11.92
CA LYS A 62 10.19 5.11 -11.68
C LYS A 62 9.19 3.97 -11.50
N VAL A 63 8.24 4.17 -10.61
CA VAL A 63 7.10 3.27 -10.39
C VAL A 63 5.82 4.07 -10.45
N VAL A 64 4.90 3.68 -11.32
CA VAL A 64 3.56 4.26 -11.42
C VAL A 64 2.57 3.29 -10.78
N LEU A 65 1.88 3.76 -9.73
CA LEU A 65 0.82 3.01 -9.05
C LEU A 65 -0.54 3.57 -9.41
N GLU A 66 -1.48 2.70 -9.76
CA GLU A 66 -2.89 3.03 -9.82
C GLU A 66 -3.52 2.91 -8.45
N LEU A 67 -4.20 3.97 -8.02
CA LEU A 67 -4.87 4.04 -6.73
C LEU A 67 -6.31 4.46 -6.90
N GLY A 68 -7.22 3.57 -6.56
CA GLY A 68 -8.65 3.83 -6.62
C GLY A 68 -9.09 4.86 -5.59
N GLU A 69 -10.04 5.72 -5.99
CA GLU A 69 -10.56 6.84 -5.20
C GLU A 69 -11.21 6.39 -3.89
N VAL A 70 -11.79 5.19 -3.84
CA VAL A 70 -12.41 4.59 -2.66
C VAL A 70 -11.57 3.44 -2.07
N SER A 71 -10.29 3.35 -2.45
CA SER A 71 -9.35 2.44 -1.80
C SER A 71 -9.13 2.84 -0.34
N THR A 72 -8.71 1.90 0.49
CA THR A 72 -8.40 2.17 1.90
C THR A 72 -7.03 2.82 2.11
N VAL A 73 -6.24 2.98 1.04
CA VAL A 73 -4.87 3.51 1.06
C VAL A 73 -4.87 5.03 0.95
N ILE A 74 -4.17 5.70 1.85
CA ILE A 74 -4.05 7.16 1.88
C ILE A 74 -2.75 7.58 1.19
N ASP A 75 -2.84 8.40 0.13
CA ASP A 75 -1.71 8.81 -0.74
C ASP A 75 -0.53 9.39 0.01
N SER A 76 -0.78 10.31 0.96
CA SER A 76 0.29 10.97 1.71
C SER A 76 1.08 9.96 2.54
N TYR A 77 0.39 9.04 3.22
CA TYR A 77 1.04 8.00 4.00
C TYR A 77 1.73 6.97 3.11
N LEU A 78 1.12 6.60 1.98
CA LEU A 78 1.73 5.73 0.99
C LEU A 78 3.06 6.31 0.48
N THR A 79 3.06 7.59 0.11
CA THR A 79 4.26 8.28 -0.37
C THR A 79 5.37 8.35 0.67
N ASP A 80 5.02 8.63 1.93
CA ASP A 80 6.01 8.70 3.02
C ASP A 80 6.57 7.31 3.36
N CYS A 81 5.71 6.29 3.40
CA CYS A 81 6.13 4.90 3.59
C CYS A 81 7.04 4.42 2.45
N TRP A 82 6.70 4.76 1.18
CA TRP A 82 7.52 4.46 0.02
C TRP A 82 8.92 5.05 0.15
N LYS A 83 9.02 6.37 0.35
CA LYS A 83 10.30 7.08 0.50
C LYS A 83 11.19 6.50 1.60
N TRP A 84 10.57 5.97 2.66
CA TRP A 84 11.31 5.33 3.75
C TRP A 84 11.76 3.91 3.38
N ALA A 85 10.88 3.11 2.78
CA ALA A 85 11.12 1.71 2.47
C ALA A 85 12.19 1.54 1.39
N VAL A 86 12.12 2.31 0.29
CA VAL A 86 13.03 2.18 -0.86
C VAL A 86 14.47 2.56 -0.54
N LYS A 87 14.73 3.35 0.51
CA LYS A 87 16.10 3.68 0.93
C LYS A 87 16.95 2.47 1.30
N LYS A 88 16.31 1.36 1.63
CA LYS A 88 16.97 0.10 2.03
C LYS A 88 17.09 -0.91 0.88
N GLU A 89 16.56 -0.55 -0.29
CA GLU A 89 16.45 -1.43 -1.45
C GLU A 89 17.31 -0.89 -2.59
N ASP A 90 18.46 -1.51 -2.87
CA ASP A 90 19.38 -1.04 -3.91
C ASP A 90 18.71 -0.93 -5.28
N LEU A 91 17.77 -1.83 -5.59
CA LEU A 91 16.97 -1.84 -6.81
C LEU A 91 16.11 -0.57 -6.99
N LEU A 92 15.64 0.03 -5.90
CA LEU A 92 14.58 1.06 -5.88
C LEU A 92 15.01 2.38 -5.22
N LYS A 93 16.24 2.47 -4.69
CA LYS A 93 16.65 3.59 -3.82
C LYS A 93 16.56 4.97 -4.48
N ASN A 94 16.64 5.02 -5.82
CA ASN A 94 16.54 6.24 -6.62
C ASN A 94 15.18 6.36 -7.33
N SER A 95 14.24 5.45 -7.06
CA SER A 95 12.97 5.42 -7.77
C SER A 95 12.04 6.56 -7.37
N GLU A 96 11.42 7.18 -8.39
CA GLU A 96 10.29 8.09 -8.23
C GLU A 96 8.99 7.30 -8.13
N LEU A 97 8.13 7.66 -7.17
CA LEU A 97 6.77 7.13 -7.08
C LEU A 97 5.78 8.13 -7.69
N VAL A 98 5.02 7.67 -8.67
CA VAL A 98 3.89 8.41 -9.25
C VAL A 98 2.59 7.67 -8.90
N ILE A 99 1.60 8.39 -8.40
CA ILE A 99 0.29 7.85 -8.06
C ILE A 99 -0.72 8.38 -9.06
N GLU A 100 -1.35 7.50 -9.83
CA GLU A 100 -2.46 7.79 -10.71
C GLU A 100 -3.78 7.42 -10.04
N LYS A 101 -4.69 8.38 -9.96
CA LYS A 101 -6.01 8.17 -9.36
C LYS A 101 -6.98 7.56 -10.36
N ILE A 102 -7.70 6.53 -9.91
CA ILE A 102 -8.81 5.91 -10.64
C ILE A 102 -10.11 6.34 -9.96
N ASN A 103 -10.96 7.06 -10.71
CA ASN A 103 -12.26 7.50 -10.21
C ASN A 103 -13.13 6.29 -9.88
N ALA A 104 -13.87 6.40 -8.78
CA ALA A 104 -14.76 5.33 -8.36
C ALA A 104 -16.10 5.39 -9.12
N VAL A 105 -16.44 4.30 -9.76
CA VAL A 105 -17.68 4.13 -10.53
C VAL A 105 -18.49 2.97 -9.98
N THR A 106 -19.77 3.19 -9.73
CA THR A 106 -20.75 2.18 -9.31
C THR A 106 -21.72 1.87 -10.45
N TYR A 107 -22.04 0.59 -10.60
CA TYR A 107 -23.01 0.08 -11.56
C TYR A 107 -24.30 -0.32 -10.88
N CYS A 108 -25.44 0.05 -11.44
CA CYS A 108 -26.75 -0.35 -10.98
C CYS A 108 -27.25 -1.57 -11.77
N GLU A 109 -27.59 -2.65 -11.06
CA GLU A 109 -28.08 -3.89 -11.70
C GLU A 109 -29.51 -3.76 -12.22
N ASP A 110 -30.33 -2.85 -11.65
CA ASP A 110 -31.73 -2.70 -12.04
C ASP A 110 -31.91 -1.85 -13.31
N CYS A 111 -31.34 -0.63 -13.33
CA CYS A 111 -31.51 0.27 -14.49
C CYS A 111 -30.29 0.29 -15.42
N LYS A 112 -29.18 -0.42 -15.09
CA LYS A 112 -27.95 -0.51 -15.89
C LYS A 112 -27.16 0.80 -15.99
N ALA A 113 -27.46 1.79 -15.15
CA ALA A 113 -26.73 3.04 -15.12
C ALA A 113 -25.38 2.90 -14.40
N GLU A 114 -24.38 3.62 -14.88
CA GLU A 114 -23.10 3.84 -14.22
C GLU A 114 -23.06 5.25 -13.64
N TYR A 115 -22.50 5.41 -12.44
CA TYR A 115 -22.46 6.71 -11.77
C TYR A 115 -21.29 6.83 -10.81
N GLU A 116 -20.95 8.08 -10.43
CA GLU A 116 -19.86 8.42 -9.50
C GLU A 116 -20.17 7.89 -8.09
N THR A 117 -19.32 6.96 -7.62
CA THR A 117 -19.49 6.32 -6.31
C THR A 117 -19.38 7.31 -5.16
N VAL A 118 -18.41 8.22 -5.21
CA VAL A 118 -18.15 9.19 -4.13
C VAL A 118 -19.33 10.12 -3.92
N LYS A 119 -20.04 10.49 -4.99
CA LYS A 119 -21.16 11.40 -4.94
C LYS A 119 -22.46 10.76 -4.48
N TYR A 120 -22.74 9.54 -4.91
CA TYR A 120 -24.05 8.91 -4.73
C TYR A 120 -24.01 7.67 -3.83
N GLY A 121 -22.82 7.15 -3.52
CA GLY A 121 -22.66 5.96 -2.69
C GLY A 121 -23.26 4.71 -3.32
N LYS A 122 -24.04 3.99 -2.51
CA LYS A 122 -24.68 2.72 -2.92
C LYS A 122 -26.12 2.88 -3.42
N ILE A 123 -26.64 4.09 -3.55
CA ILE A 123 -28.01 4.36 -4.01
C ILE A 123 -27.95 4.92 -5.41
N CYS A 124 -28.56 4.23 -6.36
CA CYS A 124 -28.60 4.67 -7.76
C CYS A 124 -29.37 6.01 -7.89
N PRO A 125 -28.77 7.06 -8.46
CA PRO A 125 -29.41 8.35 -8.63
C PRO A 125 -30.55 8.33 -9.65
N GLU A 126 -30.56 7.37 -10.58
CA GLU A 126 -31.55 7.27 -11.65
C GLU A 126 -32.83 6.55 -11.21
N CYS A 127 -32.71 5.45 -10.47
CA CYS A 127 -33.88 4.64 -10.10
C CYS A 127 -34.07 4.41 -8.60
N GLY A 128 -33.17 4.91 -7.74
CA GLY A 128 -33.22 4.76 -6.29
C GLY A 128 -32.90 3.35 -5.77
N SER A 129 -32.46 2.44 -6.63
CA SER A 129 -32.14 1.06 -6.25
C SER A 129 -30.87 1.00 -5.39
N THR A 130 -30.83 0.01 -4.50
CA THR A 130 -29.66 -0.37 -3.71
C THR A 130 -28.95 -1.62 -4.27
N HIS A 131 -29.47 -2.21 -5.35
CA HIS A 131 -28.83 -3.32 -6.07
C HIS A 131 -27.72 -2.80 -6.95
N THR A 132 -26.60 -2.46 -6.32
CA THR A 132 -25.48 -1.80 -6.95
C THR A 132 -24.17 -2.39 -6.48
N TYR A 133 -23.13 -2.36 -7.36
CA TYR A 133 -21.79 -2.78 -7.00
C TYR A 133 -20.75 -1.82 -7.58
N LEU A 134 -19.61 -1.75 -6.90
CA LEU A 134 -18.46 -0.97 -7.35
C LEU A 134 -17.86 -1.62 -8.60
N LEU A 135 -17.80 -0.88 -9.70
CA LEU A 135 -17.23 -1.33 -10.95
C LEU A 135 -15.71 -1.11 -10.98
N GLN A 136 -15.28 0.05 -10.51
CA GLN A 136 -13.88 0.44 -10.39
C GLN A 136 -13.70 1.48 -9.28
N GLY A 137 -12.45 1.70 -8.84
CA GLY A 137 -12.09 2.72 -7.85
C GLY A 137 -11.58 2.17 -6.53
N SER A 138 -11.40 0.85 -6.40
CA SER A 138 -10.76 0.20 -5.23
C SER A 138 -9.39 -0.38 -5.53
N GLU A 139 -8.89 -0.18 -6.75
CA GLU A 139 -7.65 -0.75 -7.24
C GLU A 139 -6.43 -0.21 -6.47
N PHE A 140 -5.41 -1.07 -6.37
CA PHE A 140 -4.08 -0.72 -5.93
C PHE A 140 -3.07 -1.60 -6.69
N ASN A 141 -2.69 -1.14 -7.88
CA ASN A 141 -1.88 -1.90 -8.81
C ASN A 141 -0.62 -1.16 -9.24
N ILE A 142 0.43 -1.90 -9.59
CA ILE A 142 1.55 -1.36 -10.34
C ILE A 142 1.10 -1.27 -11.79
N LYS A 143 1.05 -0.05 -12.34
CA LYS A 143 0.67 0.21 -13.73
C LYS A 143 1.86 0.10 -14.67
N GLU A 144 2.95 0.75 -14.30
CA GLU A 144 4.14 0.90 -15.13
C GLU A 144 5.39 1.03 -14.28
N ILE A 145 6.51 0.57 -14.80
CA ILE A 145 7.85 0.81 -14.26
C ILE A 145 8.77 1.32 -15.36
N GLU A 146 9.67 2.25 -15.02
CA GLU A 146 10.83 2.60 -15.83
C GLU A 146 12.06 1.98 -15.18
N ALA A 147 12.85 1.23 -15.95
CA ALA A 147 13.95 0.42 -15.45
C ALA A 147 15.14 0.36 -16.44
N CYS A 148 16.30 0.02 -15.90
CA CYS A 148 17.55 -0.20 -16.67
C CYS A 148 18.11 -1.62 -16.43
#